data_f49e3cf58004d17bfbc9bfd2d1264715
#
_entry.id   f49e3cf58004d17bfbc9bfd2d1264715
#
_cell.length_a   1.000
_cell.length_b   1.000
_cell.length_c   1.000
_cell.angle_alpha   90.00
_cell.angle_beta   90.00
_cell.angle_gamma   90.00
#
_symmetry.space_group_name_H-M   'P 1'
#
loop_
_entity.id
_entity.type
_entity.pdbx_description
1 polymer ?
#
loop_
_entity_poly.entity_id
_entity_poly.type
_entity_poly.pdbx_seq_one_letter_code
_entity_poly.pdbx_strand_id
1 'polypeptide(L)'
;MKKKFKIVIFGDLNNIICRILTWHLLKISKKNNIKIIKLINTGKHKDNLLLNVIEFFLIKLFNKFDNNLIFNNTGIFLKNFSRLNIENIKNINDKKFIHNIKNNNYDYAFSICCNQIFKNELISSFHRVINYHSSILPKYKGLNSTLWSLLFREKYTGFSYHYIDNKIDNGCIIYQDKFKINYNHSYKKIEIFKTLLARRSLQKVISLVTKNFKGNKQKKNGSYFGKNEIKKLITFKKIKNINNIKKIINIWGGIILIKKNKKYFITKISNKGKILRISHYPVFIYKIIKLIKGN
;
A
#
# COMPACT_ATOMS: atom_id res chain seq x y z
N MET A 1 -31.37 3.50 -19.95
CA MET A 1 -30.55 3.28 -18.72
C MET A 1 -29.10 3.66 -18.96
N LYS A 2 -28.47 4.47 -18.13
CA LYS A 2 -27.03 4.79 -18.27
C LYS A 2 -26.20 3.52 -18.05
N LYS A 3 -25.25 3.23 -18.97
CA LYS A 3 -24.32 2.09 -18.89
C LYS A 3 -23.58 2.13 -17.54
N LYS A 4 -23.62 1.02 -16.76
CA LYS A 4 -22.80 0.85 -15.56
C LYS A 4 -21.43 0.31 -15.95
N PHE A 5 -20.35 1.03 -15.56
CA PHE A 5 -18.99 0.58 -15.78
C PHE A 5 -18.65 -0.60 -14.84
N LYS A 6 -18.11 -1.66 -15.40
CA LYS A 6 -17.64 -2.85 -14.67
C LYS A 6 -16.21 -2.61 -14.18
N ILE A 7 -15.99 -2.74 -12.87
CA ILE A 7 -14.69 -2.51 -12.24
C ILE A 7 -14.21 -3.78 -11.55
N VAL A 8 -12.94 -4.11 -11.74
CA VAL A 8 -12.22 -5.11 -10.96
C VAL A 8 -11.15 -4.43 -10.10
N ILE A 9 -10.96 -4.91 -8.87
CA ILE A 9 -9.96 -4.38 -7.95
C ILE A 9 -8.85 -5.41 -7.79
N PHE A 10 -7.59 -4.98 -7.91
CA PHE A 10 -6.40 -5.77 -7.61
C PHE A 10 -5.75 -5.22 -6.34
N GLY A 11 -5.50 -6.06 -5.36
CA GLY A 11 -4.88 -5.59 -4.13
C GLY A 11 -4.51 -6.70 -3.15
N ASP A 12 -3.69 -6.36 -2.18
CA ASP A 12 -3.38 -7.24 -1.06
C ASP A 12 -4.35 -6.99 0.10
N LEU A 13 -5.26 -7.91 0.35
CA LEU A 13 -6.23 -7.81 1.44
C LEU A 13 -5.60 -7.88 2.84
N ASN A 14 -4.34 -8.30 2.97
CA ASN A 14 -3.63 -8.20 4.25
C ASN A 14 -3.22 -6.75 4.56
N ASN A 15 -3.27 -5.86 3.56
CA ASN A 15 -2.93 -4.45 3.73
C ASN A 15 -4.18 -3.64 4.13
N ILE A 16 -4.10 -2.94 5.27
CA ILE A 16 -5.20 -2.10 5.79
C ILE A 16 -5.61 -1.00 4.81
N ILE A 17 -4.67 -0.43 4.05
CA ILE A 17 -4.93 0.60 3.05
C ILE A 17 -5.81 0.04 1.94
N CYS A 18 -5.48 -1.16 1.45
CA CYS A 18 -6.27 -1.87 0.45
C CYS A 18 -7.71 -2.07 0.94
N ARG A 19 -7.89 -2.54 2.16
CA ARG A 19 -9.21 -2.75 2.77
C ARG A 19 -10.01 -1.46 2.87
N ILE A 20 -9.42 -0.38 3.39
CA ILE A 20 -10.10 0.92 3.54
C ILE A 20 -10.56 1.48 2.20
N LEU A 21 -9.68 1.51 1.21
CA LEU A 21 -10.00 2.09 -0.09
C LEU A 21 -11.00 1.22 -0.88
N THR A 22 -10.85 -0.09 -0.85
CA THR A 22 -11.79 -1.04 -1.49
C THR A 22 -13.19 -0.92 -0.88
N TRP A 23 -13.29 -0.90 0.44
CA TRP A 23 -14.58 -0.72 1.10
C TRP A 23 -15.25 0.59 0.70
N HIS A 24 -14.49 1.68 0.63
CA HIS A 24 -15.05 2.96 0.23
C HIS A 24 -15.49 2.96 -1.24
N LEU A 25 -14.72 2.33 -2.13
CA LEU A 25 -15.13 2.11 -3.52
C LEU A 25 -16.47 1.37 -3.61
N LEU A 26 -16.66 0.30 -2.82
CA LEU A 26 -17.94 -0.42 -2.72
C LEU A 26 -19.08 0.47 -2.24
N LYS A 27 -18.82 1.32 -1.24
CA LYS A 27 -19.85 2.23 -0.71
C LYS A 27 -20.27 3.25 -1.75
N ILE A 28 -19.32 3.87 -2.45
CA ILE A 28 -19.63 4.91 -3.45
C ILE A 28 -20.14 4.32 -4.77
N SER A 29 -19.84 3.04 -5.06
CA SER A 29 -20.33 2.38 -6.29
C SER A 29 -21.86 2.35 -6.38
N LYS A 30 -22.54 2.27 -5.25
CA LYS A 30 -24.01 2.29 -5.19
C LYS A 30 -24.62 3.61 -5.68
N LYS A 31 -23.87 4.72 -5.55
CA LYS A 31 -24.31 6.08 -5.91
C LYS A 31 -23.80 6.55 -7.28
N ASN A 32 -22.85 5.81 -7.88
CA ASN A 32 -22.21 6.13 -9.14
C ASN A 32 -22.55 5.04 -10.17
N ASN A 33 -22.44 5.37 -11.46
CA ASN A 33 -22.66 4.40 -12.55
C ASN A 33 -21.53 3.37 -12.65
N ILE A 34 -21.13 2.77 -11.52
CA ILE A 34 -20.11 1.73 -11.48
C ILE A 34 -20.63 0.50 -10.76
N LYS A 35 -20.18 -0.67 -11.19
CA LYS A 35 -20.40 -1.97 -10.54
C LYS A 35 -19.05 -2.61 -10.28
N ILE A 36 -18.70 -2.81 -9.00
CA ILE A 36 -17.52 -3.58 -8.64
C ILE A 36 -17.91 -5.06 -8.73
N ILE A 37 -17.25 -5.78 -9.64
CA ILE A 37 -17.61 -7.15 -9.97
C ILE A 37 -16.80 -8.15 -9.15
N LYS A 38 -15.49 -7.88 -9.00
CA LYS A 38 -14.55 -8.83 -8.41
C LYS A 38 -13.40 -8.10 -7.72
N LEU A 39 -12.86 -8.73 -6.70
CA LEU A 39 -11.59 -8.37 -6.07
C LEU A 39 -10.59 -9.50 -6.31
N ILE A 40 -9.48 -9.16 -6.93
CA ILE A 40 -8.33 -10.04 -7.13
C ILE A 40 -7.35 -9.82 -5.97
N ASN A 41 -7.32 -10.78 -5.07
CA ASN A 41 -6.38 -10.75 -3.95
C ASN A 41 -5.01 -11.25 -4.39
N THR A 42 -4.02 -10.37 -4.36
CA THR A 42 -2.63 -10.65 -4.72
C THR A 42 -1.75 -10.90 -3.49
N GLY A 43 -2.31 -10.80 -2.29
CA GLY A 43 -1.64 -11.12 -1.04
C GLY A 43 -1.34 -12.61 -0.93
N LYS A 44 -0.31 -12.97 -0.19
CA LYS A 44 -0.05 -14.36 0.16
C LYS A 44 -1.18 -14.85 1.06
N HIS A 45 -1.95 -15.81 0.57
CA HIS A 45 -2.98 -16.48 1.36
C HIS A 45 -2.33 -17.10 2.60
N LYS A 46 -2.72 -16.64 3.76
CA LYS A 46 -2.56 -17.35 5.00
C LYS A 46 -3.96 -17.57 5.53
N ASP A 47 -4.43 -18.80 5.37
CA ASP A 47 -5.61 -19.30 6.06
C ASP A 47 -5.32 -19.38 7.56
N ASN A 48 -5.28 -18.24 8.23
CA ASN A 48 -5.12 -18.19 9.67
C ASN A 48 -6.23 -17.32 10.25
N LEU A 49 -7.37 -17.97 10.52
CA LEU A 49 -8.45 -17.43 11.33
C LEU A 49 -7.89 -16.79 12.62
N LEU A 50 -6.88 -17.44 13.22
CA LEU A 50 -6.17 -16.98 14.41
C LEU A 50 -5.44 -15.63 14.18
N LEU A 51 -4.83 -15.41 13.02
CA LEU A 51 -4.17 -14.13 12.70
C LEU A 51 -5.18 -13.01 12.46
N ASN A 52 -6.32 -13.30 11.87
CA ASN A 52 -7.41 -12.33 11.72
C ASN A 52 -8.02 -11.95 13.07
N VAL A 53 -8.13 -12.90 13.99
CA VAL A 53 -8.58 -12.69 15.38
C VAL A 53 -7.54 -11.88 16.16
N ILE A 54 -6.25 -12.20 16.05
CA ILE A 54 -5.16 -11.46 16.70
C ILE A 54 -5.05 -10.03 16.11
N GLU A 55 -5.18 -9.83 14.81
CA GLU A 55 -5.27 -8.49 14.20
C GLU A 55 -6.47 -7.71 14.72
N PHE A 56 -7.63 -8.35 14.87
CA PHE A 56 -8.83 -7.77 15.44
C PHE A 56 -8.62 -7.32 16.88
N PHE A 57 -8.00 -8.16 17.72
CA PHE A 57 -7.67 -7.83 19.13
C PHE A 57 -6.61 -6.74 19.23
N LEU A 58 -5.54 -6.79 18.41
CA LEU A 58 -4.51 -5.75 18.37
C LEU A 58 -5.09 -4.41 17.91
N ILE A 59 -5.97 -4.42 16.91
CA ILE A 59 -6.67 -3.23 16.44
C ILE A 59 -7.56 -2.66 17.55
N LYS A 60 -8.26 -3.51 18.31
CA LYS A 60 -9.10 -3.11 19.45
C LYS A 60 -8.28 -2.53 20.61
N LEU A 61 -7.12 -3.09 20.89
CA LEU A 61 -6.14 -2.58 21.88
C LEU A 61 -5.56 -1.22 21.46
N PHE A 62 -5.20 -1.06 20.18
CA PHE A 62 -4.70 0.23 19.67
C PHE A 62 -5.77 1.32 19.68
N ASN A 63 -7.06 0.98 19.57
CA ASN A 63 -8.17 1.92 19.70
C ASN A 63 -8.32 2.48 21.11
N LYS A 64 -7.95 1.72 22.12
CA LYS A 64 -8.00 2.16 23.52
C LYS A 64 -6.97 3.25 23.84
N PHE A 65 -5.92 3.40 22.99
CA PHE A 65 -4.84 4.38 23.14
C PHE A 65 -4.94 5.60 22.20
N ASP A 66 -5.79 5.55 21.17
CA ASP A 66 -6.02 6.67 20.25
C ASP A 66 -7.54 6.87 20.11
N ASN A 67 -8.13 7.59 21.07
CA ASN A 67 -9.53 7.99 21.05
C ASN A 67 -9.77 8.85 19.82
N ASN A 68 -10.37 8.29 18.82
CA ASN A 68 -11.21 8.83 17.77
C ASN A 68 -10.92 8.33 16.35
N LEU A 69 -11.96 7.81 15.75
CA LEU A 69 -12.33 7.90 14.32
C LEU A 69 -12.05 6.74 13.37
N ILE A 70 -11.17 5.80 13.59
CA ILE A 70 -10.82 4.89 12.46
C ILE A 70 -11.34 3.46 12.62
N PHE A 71 -11.60 2.99 13.84
CA PHE A 71 -11.68 1.56 14.11
C PHE A 71 -13.03 1.00 14.59
N ASN A 72 -14.01 1.84 14.85
CA ASN A 72 -15.36 1.34 15.20
C ASN A 72 -16.06 0.56 14.09
N ASN A 73 -15.44 0.48 12.89
CA ASN A 73 -16.01 -0.18 11.72
C ASN A 73 -15.21 -1.40 11.19
N THR A 74 -14.21 -1.91 11.92
CA THR A 74 -13.39 -3.04 11.40
C THR A 74 -14.15 -4.37 11.36
N GLY A 75 -15.06 -4.62 12.30
CA GLY A 75 -15.97 -5.76 12.22
C GLY A 75 -16.95 -5.71 11.04
N ILE A 76 -17.27 -4.50 10.57
CA ILE A 76 -18.08 -4.25 9.38
C ILE A 76 -17.30 -4.59 8.10
N PHE A 77 -15.97 -4.47 8.11
CA PHE A 77 -15.11 -4.74 6.97
C PHE A 77 -15.22 -6.20 6.50
N LEU A 78 -15.05 -7.16 7.38
CA LEU A 78 -15.11 -8.58 7.01
C LEU A 78 -16.50 -8.98 6.50
N LYS A 79 -17.56 -8.49 7.15
CA LYS A 79 -18.96 -8.77 6.76
C LYS A 79 -19.34 -8.16 5.40
N ASN A 80 -18.76 -7.03 5.01
CA ASN A 80 -19.03 -6.38 3.72
C ASN A 80 -18.21 -6.98 2.57
N PHE A 81 -17.03 -7.54 2.84
CA PHE A 81 -16.23 -8.25 1.84
C PHE A 81 -16.81 -9.62 1.49
N SER A 82 -17.60 -10.25 2.36
CA SER A 82 -18.29 -11.52 2.06
C SER A 82 -19.27 -11.43 0.88
N ARG A 83 -19.69 -10.22 0.51
CA ARG A 83 -20.55 -9.96 -0.66
C ARG A 83 -19.75 -9.74 -1.96
N LEU A 84 -18.44 -9.68 -1.91
CA LEU A 84 -17.58 -9.58 -3.08
C LEU A 84 -17.12 -10.96 -3.52
N ASN A 85 -17.11 -11.15 -4.82
CA ASN A 85 -16.41 -12.28 -5.42
C ASN A 85 -14.89 -12.01 -5.28
N ILE A 86 -14.25 -12.70 -4.33
CA ILE A 86 -12.80 -12.59 -4.07
C ILE A 86 -12.12 -13.78 -4.70
N GLU A 87 -11.15 -13.51 -5.57
CA GLU A 87 -10.32 -14.52 -6.20
C GLU A 87 -8.85 -14.33 -5.77
N ASN A 88 -8.23 -15.40 -5.30
CA ASN A 88 -6.81 -15.38 -4.91
C ASN A 88 -5.95 -15.80 -6.09
N ILE A 89 -5.06 -14.90 -6.53
CA ILE A 89 -4.22 -15.13 -7.69
C ILE A 89 -2.74 -15.07 -7.32
N LYS A 90 -2.00 -16.11 -7.70
CA LYS A 90 -0.54 -16.18 -7.51
C LYS A 90 0.21 -15.30 -8.53
N ASN A 91 -0.30 -15.21 -9.76
CA ASN A 91 0.30 -14.44 -10.84
C ASN A 91 -0.78 -13.75 -11.67
N ILE A 92 -0.89 -12.42 -11.56
CA ILE A 92 -1.87 -11.62 -12.33
C ILE A 92 -1.56 -11.57 -13.84
N ASN A 93 -0.34 -11.97 -14.23
CA ASN A 93 0.08 -11.99 -15.63
C ASN A 93 0.05 -13.40 -16.23
N ASP A 94 -0.65 -14.33 -15.58
CA ASP A 94 -0.90 -15.66 -16.14
C ASP A 94 -1.81 -15.57 -17.36
N LYS A 95 -1.49 -16.32 -18.44
CA LYS A 95 -2.23 -16.25 -19.72
C LYS A 95 -3.68 -16.64 -19.58
N LYS A 96 -3.99 -17.72 -18.82
CA LYS A 96 -5.37 -18.19 -18.61
C LYS A 96 -6.17 -17.17 -17.81
N PHE A 97 -5.52 -16.56 -16.79
CA PHE A 97 -6.14 -15.49 -16.00
C PHE A 97 -6.43 -14.26 -16.86
N ILE A 98 -5.48 -13.80 -17.69
CA ILE A 98 -5.69 -12.66 -18.60
C ILE A 98 -6.81 -12.95 -19.60
N HIS A 99 -6.86 -14.15 -20.16
CA HIS A 99 -7.94 -14.56 -21.05
C HIS A 99 -9.31 -14.47 -20.35
N ASN A 100 -9.41 -14.95 -19.11
CA ASN A 100 -10.62 -14.82 -18.30
C ASN A 100 -11.00 -13.34 -18.03
N ILE A 101 -10.03 -12.50 -17.74
CA ILE A 101 -10.25 -11.04 -17.57
C ILE A 101 -10.83 -10.44 -18.85
N LYS A 102 -10.28 -10.75 -20.02
CA LYS A 102 -10.74 -10.24 -21.32
C LYS A 102 -12.19 -10.67 -21.61
N ASN A 103 -12.52 -11.94 -21.35
CA ASN A 103 -13.88 -12.47 -21.60
C ASN A 103 -14.94 -11.85 -20.68
N ASN A 104 -14.57 -11.36 -19.50
CA ASN A 104 -15.51 -10.70 -18.58
C ASN A 104 -15.79 -9.24 -18.95
N ASN A 105 -15.05 -8.64 -19.91
CA ASN A 105 -15.24 -7.28 -20.39
C ASN A 105 -15.32 -6.23 -19.28
N TYR A 106 -14.30 -6.18 -18.41
CA TYR A 106 -14.18 -5.12 -17.40
C TYR A 106 -13.77 -3.80 -18.07
N ASP A 107 -14.46 -2.71 -17.73
CA ASP A 107 -14.12 -1.39 -18.26
C ASP A 107 -12.84 -0.83 -17.60
N TYR A 108 -12.72 -0.95 -16.28
CA TYR A 108 -11.61 -0.39 -15.50
C TYR A 108 -11.07 -1.38 -14.48
N ALA A 109 -9.77 -1.23 -14.18
CA ALA A 109 -9.16 -1.88 -13.04
C ALA A 109 -8.65 -0.84 -12.02
N PHE A 110 -8.77 -1.14 -10.72
CA PHE A 110 -8.11 -0.40 -9.66
C PHE A 110 -7.02 -1.26 -9.04
N SER A 111 -5.80 -0.75 -8.99
CA SER A 111 -4.67 -1.32 -8.27
C SER A 111 -4.50 -0.60 -6.95
N ILE A 112 -4.70 -1.30 -5.83
CA ILE A 112 -4.60 -0.75 -4.48
C ILE A 112 -3.68 -1.63 -3.65
N CYS A 113 -2.44 -1.20 -3.44
CA CYS A 113 -1.42 -2.00 -2.74
C CYS A 113 -1.22 -3.39 -3.39
N CYS A 114 -1.37 -3.48 -4.70
CA CYS A 114 -1.04 -4.70 -5.43
C CYS A 114 0.47 -4.92 -5.40
N ASN A 115 0.92 -6.11 -4.98
CA ASN A 115 2.32 -6.45 -4.85
C ASN A 115 2.94 -7.06 -6.12
N GLN A 116 2.20 -7.01 -7.24
CA GLN A 116 2.62 -7.52 -8.55
C GLN A 116 2.57 -6.42 -9.60
N ILE A 117 3.49 -6.50 -10.56
CA ILE A 117 3.59 -5.53 -11.67
C ILE A 117 2.64 -5.97 -12.77
N PHE A 118 1.83 -5.02 -13.27
CA PHE A 118 0.99 -5.21 -14.43
C PHE A 118 1.84 -5.19 -15.70
N LYS A 119 1.80 -6.26 -16.49
CA LYS A 119 2.42 -6.31 -17.82
C LYS A 119 1.45 -5.76 -18.88
N ASN A 120 1.98 -5.39 -20.03
CA ASN A 120 1.23 -4.75 -21.12
C ASN A 120 -0.04 -5.53 -21.53
N GLU A 121 0.06 -6.88 -21.58
CA GLU A 121 -1.06 -7.73 -21.95
C GLU A 121 -2.24 -7.63 -20.98
N LEU A 122 -1.96 -7.54 -19.67
CA LEU A 122 -2.99 -7.33 -18.66
C LEU A 122 -3.51 -5.89 -18.69
N ILE A 123 -2.62 -4.89 -18.89
CA ILE A 123 -3.02 -3.48 -18.97
C ILE A 123 -4.00 -3.26 -20.12
N SER A 124 -3.71 -3.84 -21.30
CA SER A 124 -4.54 -3.73 -22.49
C SER A 124 -5.89 -4.43 -22.39
N SER A 125 -6.11 -5.26 -21.37
CA SER A 125 -7.41 -5.90 -21.11
C SER A 125 -8.45 -4.95 -20.51
N PHE A 126 -8.07 -3.70 -20.23
CA PHE A 126 -8.94 -2.69 -19.65
C PHE A 126 -8.89 -1.39 -20.47
N HIS A 127 -9.97 -0.63 -20.41
CA HIS A 127 -9.93 0.73 -20.95
C HIS A 127 -8.86 1.57 -20.24
N ARG A 128 -8.78 1.46 -18.89
CA ARG A 128 -7.72 2.08 -18.06
C ARG A 128 -7.51 1.27 -16.79
N VAL A 129 -6.26 1.25 -16.32
CA VAL A 129 -5.90 0.74 -14.99
C VAL A 129 -5.48 1.91 -14.12
N ILE A 130 -6.11 2.07 -12.96
CA ILE A 130 -5.88 3.15 -12.01
C ILE A 130 -5.08 2.61 -10.83
N ASN A 131 -3.99 3.26 -10.46
CA ASN A 131 -3.21 2.89 -9.27
C ASN A 131 -3.32 3.94 -8.17
N TYR A 132 -3.43 3.47 -6.92
CA TYR A 132 -3.17 4.28 -5.75
C TYR A 132 -1.70 4.18 -5.36
N HIS A 133 -1.00 5.30 -5.35
CA HIS A 133 0.40 5.38 -4.91
C HIS A 133 0.55 6.34 -3.74
N SER A 134 1.23 5.91 -2.66
CA SER A 134 1.32 6.69 -1.41
C SER A 134 2.44 7.74 -1.42
N SER A 135 2.60 8.45 -2.56
CA SER A 135 3.46 9.64 -2.66
C SER A 135 2.87 10.72 -3.56
N ILE A 136 3.45 11.89 -3.51
CA ILE A 136 3.22 12.98 -4.46
C ILE A 136 4.12 12.74 -5.67
N LEU A 137 3.61 12.02 -6.69
CA LEU A 137 4.35 11.76 -7.92
C LEU A 137 4.74 13.09 -8.62
N PRO A 138 5.90 13.15 -9.26
CA PRO A 138 6.81 12.04 -9.65
C PRO A 138 7.85 11.66 -8.58
N LYS A 139 7.81 12.24 -7.37
CA LYS A 139 8.73 11.85 -6.29
C LYS A 139 8.35 10.49 -5.70
N TYR A 140 9.36 9.70 -5.33
CA TYR A 140 9.22 8.45 -4.59
C TYR A 140 8.38 7.39 -5.30
N LYS A 141 8.59 7.19 -6.61
CA LYS A 141 8.10 6.04 -7.36
C LYS A 141 8.63 4.75 -6.74
N GLY A 142 7.90 3.66 -6.89
CA GLY A 142 8.30 2.35 -6.38
C GLY A 142 7.84 2.10 -4.95
N LEU A 143 8.72 1.56 -4.10
CA LEU A 143 8.34 0.98 -2.82
C LEU A 143 8.56 1.93 -1.63
N ASN A 144 7.65 1.84 -0.63
CA ASN A 144 7.80 2.50 0.68
C ASN A 144 8.00 4.02 0.61
N SER A 145 7.27 4.68 -0.28
CA SER A 145 7.38 6.11 -0.55
C SER A 145 7.29 7.00 0.71
N THR A 146 6.49 6.61 1.70
CA THR A 146 6.42 7.31 2.99
C THR A 146 7.71 7.21 3.80
N LEU A 147 8.36 6.04 3.79
CA LEU A 147 9.67 5.89 4.43
C LEU A 147 10.68 6.88 3.87
N TRP A 148 10.74 6.97 2.54
CA TRP A 148 11.67 7.88 1.86
C TRP A 148 11.36 9.35 2.15
N SER A 149 10.08 9.76 2.09
CA SER A 149 9.70 11.13 2.42
C SER A 149 10.07 11.53 3.86
N LEU A 150 9.97 10.60 4.80
CA LEU A 150 10.41 10.82 6.19
C LEU A 150 11.93 10.87 6.35
N LEU A 151 12.66 9.98 5.67
CA LEU A 151 14.12 9.95 5.70
C LEU A 151 14.74 11.22 5.10
N PHE A 152 14.17 11.70 4.00
CA PHE A 152 14.62 12.93 3.34
C PHE A 152 14.05 14.22 3.96
N ARG A 153 13.36 14.10 5.11
CA ARG A 153 12.85 15.27 5.83
C ARG A 153 11.96 16.18 4.97
N GLU A 154 11.13 15.58 4.13
CA GLU A 154 10.19 16.34 3.31
C GLU A 154 9.20 17.14 4.16
N LYS A 155 8.91 18.37 3.75
CA LYS A 155 7.91 19.23 4.41
C LYS A 155 6.49 18.69 4.23
N TYR A 156 6.21 18.08 3.08
CA TYR A 156 4.91 17.55 2.70
C TYR A 156 5.02 16.09 2.25
N THR A 157 3.97 15.33 2.52
CA THR A 157 3.74 14.03 1.92
C THR A 157 2.29 13.93 1.46
N GLY A 158 1.94 12.90 0.71
CA GLY A 158 0.59 12.75 0.17
C GLY A 158 0.45 11.47 -0.62
N PHE A 159 -0.51 11.49 -1.53
CA PHE A 159 -0.81 10.35 -2.40
C PHE A 159 -1.09 10.82 -3.83
N SER A 160 -1.08 9.87 -4.75
CA SER A 160 -1.46 10.06 -6.15
C SER A 160 -2.35 8.92 -6.62
N TYR A 161 -3.42 9.26 -7.33
CA TYR A 161 -4.08 8.34 -8.25
C TYR A 161 -3.55 8.63 -9.64
N HIS A 162 -3.04 7.61 -10.31
CA HIS A 162 -2.49 7.72 -11.66
C HIS A 162 -2.88 6.52 -12.51
N TYR A 163 -2.79 6.64 -13.80
CA TYR A 163 -2.93 5.51 -14.70
C TYR A 163 -1.67 4.64 -14.65
N ILE A 164 -1.84 3.33 -14.80
CA ILE A 164 -0.71 2.42 -14.98
C ILE A 164 -0.34 2.43 -16.47
N ASP A 165 0.95 2.58 -16.74
CA ASP A 165 1.59 2.36 -18.04
C ASP A 165 2.68 1.26 -17.90
N ASN A 166 3.54 1.13 -18.91
CA ASN A 166 4.63 0.15 -18.95
C ASN A 166 5.82 0.47 -18.02
N LYS A 167 5.81 1.63 -17.35
CA LYS A 167 6.86 2.05 -16.41
C LYS A 167 6.28 2.19 -15.00
N ILE A 168 7.04 1.76 -13.99
CA ILE A 168 6.58 1.79 -12.60
C ILE A 168 6.26 3.24 -12.17
N ASP A 169 5.01 3.44 -11.73
CA ASP A 169 4.46 4.70 -11.18
C ASP A 169 4.72 5.93 -12.07
N ASN A 170 4.70 5.75 -13.41
CA ASN A 170 5.04 6.81 -14.35
C ASN A 170 3.86 7.35 -15.15
N GLY A 171 2.74 6.67 -15.14
CA GLY A 171 1.55 7.07 -15.92
C GLY A 171 0.95 8.41 -15.49
N CYS A 172 0.06 8.94 -16.31
CA CYS A 172 -0.56 10.25 -16.10
C CYS A 172 -1.34 10.32 -14.79
N ILE A 173 -1.17 11.42 -14.05
CA ILE A 173 -1.79 11.67 -12.75
C ILE A 173 -3.24 12.07 -12.95
N ILE A 174 -4.16 11.36 -12.29
CA ILE A 174 -5.60 11.65 -12.29
C ILE A 174 -5.92 12.65 -11.18
N TYR A 175 -5.37 12.42 -9.99
CA TYR A 175 -5.59 13.25 -8.82
C TYR A 175 -4.43 13.08 -7.83
N GLN A 176 -4.07 14.16 -7.18
CA GLN A 176 -3.08 14.17 -6.09
C GLN A 176 -3.57 15.06 -4.96
N ASP A 177 -3.17 14.74 -3.74
CA ASP A 177 -3.31 15.62 -2.60
C ASP A 177 -2.14 15.44 -1.63
N LYS A 178 -1.92 16.44 -0.78
CA LYS A 178 -0.78 16.52 0.14
C LYS A 178 -1.15 17.14 1.47
N PHE A 179 -0.37 16.81 2.50
CA PHE A 179 -0.44 17.47 3.81
C PHE A 179 0.97 17.66 4.40
N LYS A 180 1.08 18.59 5.33
CA LYS A 180 2.34 18.85 6.05
C LYS A 180 2.65 17.69 6.99
N ILE A 181 3.88 17.17 6.94
CA ILE A 181 4.33 16.08 7.81
C ILE A 181 4.47 16.62 9.24
N ASN A 182 3.81 15.94 10.18
CA ASN A 182 4.10 16.07 11.60
C ASN A 182 5.07 14.95 12.00
N TYR A 183 6.30 15.30 12.27
CA TYR A 183 7.36 14.33 12.60
C TYR A 183 7.21 13.67 13.98
N ASN A 184 6.26 14.12 14.81
CA ASN A 184 5.86 13.42 16.03
C ASN A 184 4.92 12.23 15.74
N HIS A 185 4.40 12.12 14.52
CA HIS A 185 3.59 11.00 14.10
C HIS A 185 4.45 9.80 13.70
N SER A 186 4.01 8.61 14.07
CA SER A 186 4.61 7.37 13.57
C SER A 186 4.40 7.22 12.05
N TYR A 187 5.24 6.44 11.40
CA TYR A 187 5.08 6.03 10.00
C TYR A 187 3.65 5.55 9.70
N LYS A 188 3.12 4.66 10.56
CA LYS A 188 1.78 4.09 10.41
C LYS A 188 0.68 5.17 10.48
N LYS A 189 0.80 6.14 11.37
CA LYS A 189 -0.17 7.24 11.50
C LYS A 189 -0.19 8.11 10.24
N ILE A 190 0.98 8.37 9.65
CA ILE A 190 1.12 9.11 8.38
C ILE A 190 0.47 8.34 7.22
N GLU A 191 0.70 7.02 7.11
CA GLU A 191 0.04 6.18 6.10
C GLU A 191 -1.49 6.19 6.22
N ILE A 192 -2.01 6.15 7.45
CA ILE A 192 -3.44 6.25 7.71
C ILE A 192 -3.99 7.60 7.26
N PHE A 193 -3.32 8.71 7.56
CA PHE A 193 -3.76 10.04 7.10
C PHE A 193 -3.80 10.13 5.57
N LYS A 194 -2.77 9.62 4.88
CA LYS A 194 -2.78 9.53 3.41
C LYS A 194 -3.99 8.75 2.90
N THR A 195 -4.25 7.59 3.52
CA THR A 195 -5.37 6.73 3.12
C THR A 195 -6.71 7.41 3.31
N LEU A 196 -6.89 8.18 4.40
CA LEU A 196 -8.12 8.92 4.65
C LEU A 196 -8.34 10.06 3.64
N LEU A 197 -7.28 10.79 3.28
CA LEU A 197 -7.35 11.80 2.22
C LEU A 197 -7.65 11.15 0.87
N ALA A 198 -6.96 10.06 0.53
CA ALA A 198 -7.20 9.30 -0.68
C ALA A 198 -8.63 8.77 -0.76
N ARG A 199 -9.17 8.28 0.34
CA ARG A 199 -10.56 7.84 0.44
C ARG A 199 -11.54 8.95 0.10
N ARG A 200 -11.33 10.16 0.62
CA ARG A 200 -12.22 11.32 0.37
C ARG A 200 -12.25 11.71 -1.11
N SER A 201 -11.14 11.53 -1.82
CA SER A 201 -11.04 11.92 -3.23
C SER A 201 -11.51 10.85 -4.22
N LEU A 202 -11.80 9.61 -3.78
CA LEU A 202 -12.16 8.50 -4.66
C LEU A 202 -13.38 8.79 -5.55
N GLN A 203 -14.40 9.47 -5.03
CA GLN A 203 -15.58 9.83 -5.83
C GLN A 203 -15.21 10.77 -6.97
N LYS A 204 -14.33 11.76 -6.72
CA LYS A 204 -13.79 12.65 -7.75
C LYS A 204 -12.96 11.88 -8.78
N VAL A 205 -12.10 10.97 -8.32
CA VAL A 205 -11.29 10.11 -9.21
C VAL A 205 -12.18 9.29 -10.14
N ILE A 206 -13.21 8.63 -9.62
CA ILE A 206 -14.16 7.87 -10.42
C ILE A 206 -14.86 8.77 -11.45
N SER A 207 -15.33 9.94 -11.03
CA SER A 207 -15.98 10.90 -11.95
C SER A 207 -15.05 11.33 -13.08
N LEU A 208 -13.78 11.59 -12.79
CA LEU A 208 -12.78 11.94 -13.81
C LEU A 208 -12.52 10.77 -14.77
N VAL A 209 -12.35 9.57 -14.25
CA VAL A 209 -12.07 8.35 -15.04
C VAL A 209 -13.25 8.01 -15.96
N THR A 210 -14.47 8.04 -15.44
CA THR A 210 -15.68 7.72 -16.22
C THR A 210 -16.04 8.78 -17.25
N LYS A 211 -15.54 10.02 -17.09
CA LYS A 211 -15.58 11.10 -18.09
C LYS A 211 -14.39 11.06 -19.07
N ASN A 212 -13.63 9.98 -19.04
CA ASN A 212 -12.47 9.75 -19.92
C ASN A 212 -11.34 10.79 -19.79
N PHE A 213 -11.15 11.34 -18.58
CA PHE A 213 -10.03 12.24 -18.30
C PHE A 213 -8.70 11.52 -18.52
N LYS A 214 -7.84 12.08 -19.35
CA LYS A 214 -6.56 11.46 -19.75
C LYS A 214 -5.46 11.58 -18.67
N GLY A 215 -5.69 12.37 -17.65
CA GLY A 215 -4.70 12.69 -16.63
C GLY A 215 -3.63 13.67 -17.09
N ASN A 216 -2.90 14.20 -16.11
CA ASN A 216 -1.79 15.13 -16.34
C ASN A 216 -0.47 14.37 -16.43
N LYS A 217 0.34 14.62 -17.46
CA LYS A 217 1.67 14.02 -17.60
C LYS A 217 2.55 14.38 -16.40
N GLN A 218 3.32 13.41 -15.93
CA GLN A 218 4.29 13.66 -14.86
C GLN A 218 5.47 14.48 -15.37
N LYS A 219 6.02 15.38 -14.51
CA LYS A 219 7.27 16.09 -14.80
C LYS A 219 8.43 15.09 -14.85
N LYS A 220 9.49 15.41 -15.63
CA LYS A 220 10.65 14.51 -15.83
C LYS A 220 11.44 14.21 -14.55
N ASN A 221 11.52 15.17 -13.62
CA ASN A 221 12.34 15.06 -12.41
C ASN A 221 11.63 14.28 -11.30
N GLY A 222 11.70 12.95 -11.35
CA GLY A 222 11.18 12.06 -10.34
C GLY A 222 12.28 11.22 -9.69
N SER A 223 11.97 10.62 -8.54
CA SER A 223 12.83 9.65 -7.88
C SER A 223 12.17 8.28 -7.85
N TYR A 224 12.98 7.22 -7.92
CA TYR A 224 12.54 5.83 -7.86
C TYR A 224 13.31 5.06 -6.79
N PHE A 225 12.59 4.25 -6.01
CA PHE A 225 13.16 3.40 -4.97
C PHE A 225 12.54 2.00 -5.02
N GLY A 226 13.35 1.03 -5.39
CA GLY A 226 12.95 -0.37 -5.48
C GLY A 226 13.40 -1.21 -4.29
N LYS A 227 13.33 -2.53 -4.44
CA LYS A 227 13.72 -3.49 -3.40
C LYS A 227 15.20 -3.39 -3.00
N ASN A 228 16.08 -3.08 -3.96
CA ASN A 228 17.52 -2.99 -3.71
C ASN A 228 17.87 -1.78 -2.84
N GLU A 229 17.24 -0.63 -3.08
CA GLU A 229 17.45 0.58 -2.30
C GLU A 229 16.99 0.37 -0.86
N ILE A 230 15.84 -0.29 -0.64
CA ILE A 230 15.36 -0.64 0.70
C ILE A 230 16.30 -1.62 1.38
N LYS A 231 16.74 -2.66 0.66
CA LYS A 231 17.68 -3.64 1.20
C LYS A 231 19.00 -2.99 1.62
N LYS A 232 19.53 -2.07 0.80
CA LYS A 232 20.73 -1.29 1.14
C LYS A 232 20.50 -0.40 2.36
N LEU A 233 19.33 0.25 2.45
CA LEU A 233 18.99 1.16 3.54
C LEU A 233 18.95 0.47 4.90
N ILE A 234 18.38 -0.73 5.00
CA ILE A 234 18.11 -1.41 6.28
C ILE A 234 19.14 -2.48 6.64
N THR A 235 20.06 -2.85 5.74
CA THR A 235 21.02 -3.93 5.96
C THR A 235 22.42 -3.36 6.15
N PHE A 236 23.06 -3.71 7.28
CA PHE A 236 24.37 -3.22 7.65
C PHE A 236 25.32 -4.40 7.99
N LYS A 237 26.56 -4.33 7.56
CA LYS A 237 27.65 -5.21 8.02
C LYS A 237 28.32 -4.65 9.27
N LYS A 238 28.33 -3.32 9.44
CA LYS A 238 28.92 -2.61 10.56
C LYS A 238 28.08 -1.38 10.91
N ILE A 239 27.92 -1.10 12.19
CA ILE A 239 27.23 0.12 12.64
C ILE A 239 28.16 1.32 12.45
N LYS A 240 27.86 2.12 11.41
CA LYS A 240 28.48 3.42 11.14
C LYS A 240 27.36 4.46 11.12
N ASN A 241 27.66 5.74 11.30
CA ASN A 241 26.68 6.83 11.28
C ASN A 241 25.45 6.56 12.16
N ILE A 242 25.68 6.53 13.47
CA ILE A 242 24.71 6.20 14.52
C ILE A 242 23.40 6.99 14.40
N ASN A 243 23.50 8.29 14.08
CA ASN A 243 22.32 9.15 13.95
C ASN A 243 21.40 8.72 12.81
N ASN A 244 21.95 8.32 11.68
CA ASN A 244 21.17 7.81 10.56
C ASN A 244 20.51 6.48 10.91
N ILE A 245 21.24 5.57 11.56
CA ILE A 245 20.71 4.25 11.98
C ILE A 245 19.59 4.44 13.00
N LYS A 246 19.74 5.34 13.99
CA LYS A 246 18.66 5.67 14.93
C LYS A 246 17.42 6.20 14.22
N LYS A 247 17.61 7.09 13.24
CA LYS A 247 16.52 7.63 12.43
C LYS A 247 15.77 6.51 11.69
N ILE A 248 16.49 5.55 11.09
CA ILE A 248 15.89 4.40 10.41
C ILE A 248 15.14 3.52 11.41
N ILE A 249 15.74 3.23 12.56
CA ILE A 249 15.09 2.44 13.62
C ILE A 249 13.79 3.12 14.10
N ASN A 250 13.81 4.42 14.30
CA ASN A 250 12.63 5.16 14.78
C ASN A 250 11.50 5.18 13.74
N ILE A 251 11.84 5.32 12.47
CA ILE A 251 10.85 5.37 11.38
C ILE A 251 10.36 3.96 11.01
N TRP A 252 11.28 3.02 10.85
CA TRP A 252 11.01 1.68 10.32
C TRP A 252 10.84 0.62 11.40
N GLY A 253 11.31 0.91 12.63
CA GLY A 253 11.23 0.06 13.80
C GLY A 253 12.39 -0.92 13.97
N GLY A 254 13.42 -0.87 13.11
CA GLY A 254 14.62 -1.69 13.24
C GLY A 254 15.48 -1.73 11.99
N ILE A 255 16.65 -2.32 12.13
CA ILE A 255 17.61 -2.59 11.04
C ILE A 255 18.05 -4.05 11.08
N ILE A 256 18.63 -4.53 9.98
CA ILE A 256 19.27 -5.85 9.90
C ILE A 256 20.78 -5.66 9.99
N LEU A 257 21.42 -6.25 11.00
CA LEU A 257 22.87 -6.35 11.11
C LEU A 257 23.33 -7.74 10.71
N ILE A 258 24.26 -7.84 9.75
CA ILE A 258 24.89 -9.09 9.35
C ILE A 258 26.26 -9.21 10.04
N LYS A 259 26.43 -10.21 10.89
CA LYS A 259 27.71 -10.50 11.55
C LYS A 259 27.96 -12.03 11.51
N LYS A 260 29.15 -12.44 11.06
CA LYS A 260 29.53 -13.87 10.91
C LYS A 260 28.45 -14.69 10.19
N ASN A 261 27.96 -14.21 9.04
CA ASN A 261 26.87 -14.78 8.23
C ASN A 261 25.50 -14.95 8.93
N LYS A 262 25.37 -14.49 10.18
CA LYS A 262 24.10 -14.46 10.91
C LYS A 262 23.44 -13.08 10.78
N LYS A 263 22.11 -13.07 10.73
CA LYS A 263 21.29 -11.84 10.66
C LYS A 263 20.68 -11.55 12.02
N TYR A 264 20.91 -10.32 12.52
CA TYR A 264 20.39 -9.83 13.79
C TYR A 264 19.43 -8.65 13.49
N PHE A 265 18.25 -8.69 14.06
CA PHE A 265 17.32 -7.58 13.95
C PHE A 265 17.50 -6.64 15.15
N ILE A 266 18.01 -5.44 14.90
CA ILE A 266 18.34 -4.44 15.92
C ILE A 266 17.21 -3.43 16.02
N THR A 267 16.58 -3.33 17.17
CA THR A 267 15.45 -2.41 17.42
C THR A 267 15.81 -1.21 18.29
N LYS A 268 16.97 -1.22 18.96
CA LYS A 268 17.43 -0.11 19.80
C LYS A 268 18.95 -0.06 19.87
N ILE A 269 19.51 1.14 19.72
CA ILE A 269 20.94 1.42 19.92
C ILE A 269 21.13 2.63 20.85
N SER A 270 22.24 2.67 21.58
CA SER A 270 22.62 3.83 22.43
C SER A 270 23.10 5.02 21.61
N ASN A 271 23.36 6.15 22.27
CA ASN A 271 23.95 7.32 21.62
C ASN A 271 25.38 7.07 21.10
N LYS A 272 26.10 6.13 21.74
CA LYS A 272 27.45 5.71 21.32
C LYS A 272 27.44 4.50 20.34
N GLY A 273 26.26 4.10 19.82
CA GLY A 273 26.13 3.00 18.86
C GLY A 273 26.15 1.59 19.45
N LYS A 274 26.18 1.44 20.80
CA LYS A 274 26.07 0.13 21.45
C LYS A 274 24.66 -0.42 21.20
N ILE A 275 24.57 -1.68 20.80
CA ILE A 275 23.30 -2.39 20.61
C ILE A 275 22.67 -2.60 21.98
N LEU A 276 21.46 -2.03 22.17
CA LEU A 276 20.71 -2.14 23.42
C LEU A 276 19.62 -3.20 23.36
N ARG A 277 19.12 -3.49 22.15
CA ARG A 277 18.08 -4.50 21.96
C ARG A 277 18.26 -5.23 20.64
N ILE A 278 18.49 -6.54 20.75
CA ILE A 278 18.45 -7.48 19.64
C ILE A 278 17.16 -8.25 19.80
N SER A 279 16.34 -8.26 18.77
CA SER A 279 15.23 -9.20 18.73
C SER A 279 15.72 -10.46 18.03
N HIS A 280 15.97 -11.50 18.79
CA HIS A 280 16.04 -12.86 18.27
C HIS A 280 14.62 -13.28 17.88
N TYR A 281 14.14 -12.79 16.73
CA TYR A 281 12.89 -13.30 16.22
C TYR A 281 13.14 -14.64 15.55
N PRO A 282 12.43 -15.70 15.95
CA PRO A 282 12.23 -16.84 15.05
C PRO A 282 11.67 -16.28 13.74
N VAL A 283 12.00 -16.88 12.61
CA VAL A 283 11.55 -16.49 11.26
C VAL A 283 10.04 -16.22 11.20
N PHE A 284 9.28 -16.81 12.09
CA PHE A 284 7.85 -16.65 12.31
C PHE A 284 7.44 -15.24 12.76
N ILE A 285 8.13 -14.65 13.77
CA ILE A 285 7.80 -13.30 14.27
C ILE A 285 8.27 -12.22 13.29
N TYR A 286 9.35 -12.45 12.55
CA TYR A 286 9.75 -11.60 11.43
C TYR A 286 8.64 -11.55 10.34
N LYS A 287 7.97 -12.67 10.08
CA LYS A 287 6.79 -12.73 9.20
C LYS A 287 5.59 -11.96 9.78
N ILE A 288 5.37 -11.99 11.11
CA ILE A 288 4.30 -11.23 11.78
C ILE A 288 4.60 -9.73 11.75
N ILE A 289 5.83 -9.31 12.07
CA ILE A 289 6.24 -7.90 11.99
C ILE A 289 6.19 -7.39 10.55
N LYS A 290 6.53 -8.22 9.58
CA LYS A 290 6.39 -7.92 8.16
C LYS A 290 4.92 -7.77 7.75
N LEU A 291 4.00 -8.52 8.37
CA LEU A 291 2.55 -8.42 8.22
C LEU A 291 1.97 -7.16 8.89
N ILE A 292 2.42 -6.86 10.12
CA ILE A 292 1.98 -5.68 10.89
C ILE A 292 2.52 -4.38 10.27
N LYS A 293 3.68 -4.43 9.61
CA LYS A 293 4.36 -3.27 9.00
C LYS A 293 4.07 -3.06 7.52
N GLY A 294 3.23 -3.89 6.90
CA GLY A 294 2.75 -3.66 5.55
C GLY A 294 3.80 -3.90 4.45
N ASN A 295 4.45 -5.04 4.47
CA ASN A 295 5.22 -5.58 3.34
C ASN A 295 4.75 -6.98 2.99
#